data_2a6249086e5b2bb84b0b50e8ebd12277
#
_entry.id   2a6249086e5b2bb84b0b50e8ebd12277
#
_cell.length_a   1.000
_cell.length_b   1.000
_cell.length_c   1.000
_cell.angle_alpha   90.00
_cell.angle_beta   90.00
_cell.angle_gamma   90.00
#
_symmetry.space_group_name_H-M   'P 1'
#
loop_
_entity.id
_entity.type
_entity.pdbx_description
1 polymer ?
#
loop_
_entity_poly.entity_id
_entity_poly.type
_entity_poly.pdbx_seq_one_letter_code
_entity_poly.pdbx_strand_id
1 'polypeptide(L)'
;MSIYTQKRFLPYTPDQLFELVAAVDRYPEFLPWCRAARIRSSEKLKGIGDKAVIVADLVIGFGMIRERYTSSVMLQPPERIDVTCVEGPFRYFDSHWTFEPVSPSAEHPRGGTMLTFRIRFELRSKLLNSLIGMLFNDAARNMVAAFEGRARQLYRVGRSAAMRPPDYSVPCQSGVSASKR
;
A
#
# COMPACT_ATOMS: atom_id res chain seq x y z
N MET A 1 -5.37 -19.09 -8.54
CA MET A 1 -4.99 -18.18 -7.46
C MET A 1 -3.50 -17.92 -7.55
N SER A 2 -3.09 -16.65 -7.66
CA SER A 2 -1.69 -16.24 -7.72
C SER A 2 -1.22 -15.83 -6.32
N ILE A 3 0.00 -16.23 -5.95
CA ILE A 3 0.59 -15.91 -4.63
C ILE A 3 2.02 -15.45 -4.87
N TYR A 4 2.40 -14.35 -4.22
CA TYR A 4 3.78 -13.88 -4.20
C TYR A 4 4.15 -13.45 -2.78
N THR A 5 5.37 -13.79 -2.37
CA THR A 5 5.93 -13.35 -1.08
C THR A 5 7.37 -12.93 -1.29
N GLN A 6 7.73 -11.78 -0.75
CA GLN A 6 9.10 -11.29 -0.75
C GLN A 6 9.45 -10.80 0.65
N LYS A 7 10.65 -11.17 1.11
CA LYS A 7 11.27 -10.64 2.33
C LYS A 7 12.55 -9.92 1.95
N ARG A 8 12.74 -8.68 2.44
CA ARG A 8 13.88 -7.85 2.04
C ARG A 8 14.30 -6.90 3.16
N PHE A 9 15.58 -6.82 3.42
CA PHE A 9 16.15 -5.79 4.28
C PHE A 9 16.21 -4.45 3.54
N LEU A 10 15.79 -3.37 4.23
CA LEU A 10 15.88 -1.98 3.75
C LEU A 10 16.47 -1.09 4.86
N PRO A 11 17.42 -0.18 4.52
CA PRO A 11 18.13 0.66 5.50
C PRO A 11 17.30 1.89 5.89
N TYR A 12 16.02 1.70 6.18
CA TYR A 12 15.06 2.73 6.60
C TYR A 12 14.34 2.26 7.84
N THR A 13 13.78 3.19 8.65
CA THR A 13 13.03 2.82 9.84
C THR A 13 11.67 2.20 9.48
N PRO A 14 11.06 1.38 10.38
CA PRO A 14 9.70 0.88 10.17
C PRO A 14 8.69 1.98 9.88
N ASP A 15 8.75 3.11 10.63
CA ASP A 15 7.86 4.27 10.45
C ASP A 15 7.98 4.84 9.03
N GLN A 16 9.19 5.05 8.52
CA GLN A 16 9.43 5.58 7.17
C GLN A 16 8.82 4.68 6.10
N LEU A 17 9.03 3.36 6.21
CA LEU A 17 8.49 2.41 5.23
C LEU A 17 6.98 2.25 5.37
N PHE A 18 6.47 2.27 6.60
CA PHE A 18 5.04 2.23 6.87
C PHE A 18 4.32 3.44 6.27
N GLU A 19 4.79 4.66 6.54
CA GLU A 19 4.22 5.89 5.97
C GLU A 19 4.22 5.88 4.45
N LEU A 20 5.31 5.41 3.84
CA LEU A 20 5.42 5.30 2.39
C LEU A 20 4.36 4.35 1.79
N VAL A 21 4.12 3.20 2.42
CA VAL A 21 3.12 2.22 1.97
C VAL A 21 1.70 2.67 2.30
N ALA A 22 1.49 3.38 3.41
CA ALA A 22 0.18 3.91 3.81
C ALA A 22 -0.30 5.06 2.90
N ALA A 23 0.62 5.79 2.24
CA ALA A 23 0.31 6.91 1.36
C ALA A 23 -0.23 6.45 -0.01
N VAL A 24 -1.41 5.78 -0.01
CA VAL A 24 -2.02 5.16 -1.20
C VAL A 24 -2.31 6.17 -2.31
N ASP A 25 -2.70 7.39 -1.98
CA ASP A 25 -2.96 8.49 -2.91
C ASP A 25 -1.71 8.92 -3.70
N ARG A 26 -0.52 8.61 -3.22
CA ARG A 26 0.77 8.89 -3.86
C ARG A 26 1.25 7.78 -4.82
N TYR A 27 0.58 6.65 -4.87
CA TYR A 27 0.98 5.52 -5.72
C TYR A 27 1.14 5.87 -7.20
N PRO A 28 0.28 6.72 -7.82
CA PRO A 28 0.47 7.11 -9.22
C PRO A 28 1.77 7.86 -9.52
N GLU A 29 2.43 8.43 -8.50
CA GLU A 29 3.69 9.15 -8.66
C GLU A 29 4.89 8.23 -8.95
N PHE A 30 4.83 6.95 -8.53
CA PHE A 30 5.97 6.05 -8.60
C PHE A 30 5.65 4.59 -8.99
N LEU A 31 4.40 4.14 -8.89
CA LEU A 31 3.99 2.81 -9.35
C LEU A 31 3.56 2.87 -10.82
N PRO A 32 4.31 2.26 -11.75
CA PRO A 32 4.10 2.45 -13.19
C PRO A 32 2.75 1.93 -13.71
N TRP A 33 2.13 0.98 -12.99
CA TRP A 33 0.81 0.46 -13.34
C TRP A 33 -0.34 1.13 -12.57
N CYS A 34 -0.08 1.94 -11.56
CA CYS A 34 -1.10 2.71 -10.86
C CYS A 34 -1.35 4.02 -11.63
N ARG A 35 -2.50 4.12 -12.28
CA ARG A 35 -2.87 5.28 -13.10
C ARG A 35 -3.53 6.39 -12.30
N ALA A 36 -4.29 6.00 -11.28
CA ALA A 36 -4.93 6.91 -10.36
C ALA A 36 -5.16 6.21 -9.01
N ALA A 37 -5.11 6.98 -7.94
CA ALA A 37 -5.48 6.53 -6.60
C ALA A 37 -6.16 7.68 -5.86
N ARG A 38 -7.21 7.38 -5.08
CA ARG A 38 -7.96 8.35 -4.31
C ARG A 38 -8.43 7.73 -3.01
N ILE A 39 -8.16 8.38 -1.89
CA ILE A 39 -8.74 8.03 -0.60
C ILE A 39 -10.19 8.53 -0.57
N ARG A 40 -11.15 7.62 -0.33
CA ARG A 40 -12.57 7.93 -0.12
C ARG A 40 -12.86 8.32 1.31
N SER A 41 -12.31 7.55 2.25
CA SER A 41 -12.48 7.78 3.69
C SER A 41 -11.29 7.26 4.45
N SER A 42 -11.09 7.84 5.63
CA SER A 42 -10.11 7.39 6.61
C SER A 42 -10.75 7.50 7.99
N GLU A 43 -10.69 6.44 8.76
CA GLU A 43 -11.30 6.35 10.07
C GLU A 43 -10.32 5.74 11.07
N LYS A 44 -10.08 6.44 12.19
CA LYS A 44 -9.33 5.92 13.34
C LYS A 44 -10.22 4.99 14.15
N LEU A 45 -9.72 3.81 14.48
CA LEU A 45 -10.44 2.83 15.27
C LEU A 45 -10.34 3.19 16.76
N LYS A 46 -11.45 3.63 17.36
CA LYS A 46 -11.50 3.99 18.78
C LYS A 46 -11.23 2.76 19.67
N GLY A 47 -10.36 2.95 20.66
CA GLY A 47 -10.07 1.93 21.69
C GLY A 47 -9.11 0.80 21.26
N ILE A 48 -8.51 0.88 20.07
CA ILE A 48 -7.60 -0.16 19.52
C ILE A 48 -6.24 0.48 19.14
N GLY A 49 -5.69 1.34 19.99
CA GLY A 49 -4.43 2.04 19.74
C GLY A 49 -4.52 2.97 18.50
N ASP A 50 -3.39 3.16 17.81
CA ASP A 50 -3.30 4.04 16.64
C ASP A 50 -3.76 3.39 15.32
N LYS A 51 -4.63 2.38 15.40
CA LYS A 51 -5.13 1.70 14.21
C LYS A 51 -6.13 2.56 13.44
N ALA A 52 -6.07 2.46 12.12
CA ALA A 52 -6.99 3.16 11.22
C ALA A 52 -7.37 2.28 10.02
N VAL A 53 -8.52 2.58 9.43
CA VAL A 53 -8.95 1.99 8.16
C VAL A 53 -9.06 3.09 7.12
N ILE A 54 -8.43 2.86 5.97
CA ILE A 54 -8.58 3.71 4.79
C ILE A 54 -9.37 2.93 3.73
N VAL A 55 -10.36 3.58 3.12
CA VAL A 55 -11.00 3.09 1.91
C VAL A 55 -10.50 3.90 0.73
N ALA A 56 -9.92 3.23 -0.25
CA ALA A 56 -9.30 3.87 -1.41
C ALA A 56 -9.73 3.25 -2.73
N ASP A 57 -9.95 4.09 -3.74
CA ASP A 57 -10.12 3.69 -5.13
C ASP A 57 -8.80 3.72 -5.85
N LEU A 58 -8.51 2.67 -6.59
CA LEU A 58 -7.34 2.57 -7.45
C LEU A 58 -7.74 2.21 -8.88
N VAL A 59 -7.05 2.83 -9.84
CA VAL A 59 -7.10 2.45 -11.26
C VAL A 59 -5.75 1.88 -11.62
N ILE A 60 -5.74 0.60 -11.95
CA ILE A 60 -4.54 -0.12 -12.39
C ILE A 60 -4.59 -0.37 -13.90
N GLY A 61 -3.44 -0.36 -14.54
CA GLY A 61 -3.35 -0.58 -15.98
C GLY A 61 -2.12 -1.35 -16.40
N PHE A 62 -2.32 -2.37 -17.22
CA PHE A 62 -1.27 -3.16 -17.87
C PHE A 62 -1.52 -3.19 -19.38
N GLY A 63 -0.69 -2.49 -20.14
CA GLY A 63 -0.90 -2.33 -21.58
C GLY A 63 -2.24 -1.67 -21.87
N MET A 64 -3.13 -2.37 -22.60
CA MET A 64 -4.48 -1.90 -22.93
C MET A 64 -5.54 -2.22 -21.86
N ILE A 65 -5.20 -3.04 -20.85
CA ILE A 65 -6.11 -3.42 -19.78
C ILE A 65 -6.12 -2.32 -18.73
N ARG A 66 -7.32 -1.85 -18.37
CA ARG A 66 -7.54 -0.93 -17.25
C ARG A 66 -8.63 -1.48 -16.36
N GLU A 67 -8.29 -1.64 -15.09
CA GLU A 67 -9.22 -2.13 -14.07
C GLU A 67 -9.29 -1.14 -12.92
N ARG A 68 -10.49 -0.99 -12.38
CA ARG A 68 -10.76 -0.18 -11.19
C ARG A 68 -11.13 -1.10 -10.04
N TYR A 69 -10.60 -0.82 -8.86
CA TYR A 69 -11.03 -1.50 -7.64
C TYR A 69 -11.01 -0.57 -6.44
N THR A 70 -11.84 -0.91 -5.46
CA THR A 70 -11.87 -0.26 -4.15
C THR A 70 -11.23 -1.19 -3.14
N SER A 71 -10.24 -0.69 -2.40
CA SER A 71 -9.56 -1.41 -1.34
C SER A 71 -9.95 -0.89 0.04
N SER A 72 -9.97 -1.79 1.01
CA SER A 72 -9.94 -1.48 2.43
C SER A 72 -8.54 -1.74 2.94
N VAL A 73 -7.91 -0.74 3.53
CA VAL A 73 -6.53 -0.74 4.02
C VAL A 73 -6.57 -0.58 5.52
N MET A 74 -6.27 -1.64 6.25
CA MET A 74 -6.11 -1.63 7.70
C MET A 74 -4.69 -1.23 8.05
N LEU A 75 -4.54 -0.13 8.75
CA LEU A 75 -3.26 0.41 9.22
C LEU A 75 -3.04 0.03 10.68
N GLN A 76 -1.88 -0.55 10.99
CA GLN A 76 -1.41 -0.87 12.34
C GLN A 76 0.02 -0.32 12.50
N PRO A 77 0.16 1.00 12.73
CA PRO A 77 1.47 1.67 12.77
C PRO A 77 2.35 1.17 13.94
N PRO A 78 3.65 1.06 13.70
CA PRO A 78 4.36 1.06 12.43
C PRO A 78 4.56 -0.35 11.87
N GLU A 79 3.84 -1.36 12.40
CA GLU A 79 4.19 -2.78 12.26
C GLU A 79 3.60 -3.44 11.02
N ARG A 80 2.35 -3.06 10.65
CA ARG A 80 1.61 -3.85 9.67
C ARG A 80 0.57 -3.04 8.88
N ILE A 81 0.42 -3.40 7.60
CA ILE A 81 -0.65 -2.93 6.72
C ILE A 81 -1.30 -4.15 6.07
N ASP A 82 -2.61 -4.28 6.20
CA ASP A 82 -3.41 -5.31 5.55
C ASP A 82 -4.37 -4.68 4.55
N VAL A 83 -4.40 -5.20 3.33
CA VAL A 83 -5.24 -4.69 2.25
C VAL A 83 -6.15 -5.79 1.74
N THR A 84 -7.44 -5.48 1.63
CA THR A 84 -8.44 -6.34 1.00
C THR A 84 -9.18 -5.60 -0.11
N CYS A 85 -9.72 -6.31 -1.09
CA CYS A 85 -10.57 -5.72 -2.11
C CYS A 85 -12.03 -5.73 -1.64
N VAL A 86 -12.66 -4.55 -1.63
CA VAL A 86 -14.09 -4.38 -1.31
C VAL A 86 -14.92 -4.53 -2.58
N GLU A 87 -14.47 -3.90 -3.68
CA GLU A 87 -15.15 -3.90 -4.97
C GLU A 87 -14.12 -3.93 -6.10
N GLY A 88 -14.36 -4.74 -7.14
CA GLY A 88 -13.43 -4.80 -8.28
C GLY A 88 -13.45 -6.11 -9.05
N PRO A 89 -12.44 -6.32 -9.92
CA PRO A 89 -12.37 -7.47 -10.82
C PRO A 89 -11.94 -8.77 -10.12
N PHE A 90 -11.62 -8.69 -8.82
CA PHE A 90 -11.09 -9.82 -8.07
C PHE A 90 -12.22 -10.69 -7.51
N ARG A 91 -12.05 -12.01 -7.61
CA ARG A 91 -12.79 -13.00 -6.83
C ARG A 91 -12.24 -13.06 -5.41
N TYR A 92 -10.91 -12.95 -5.32
CA TYR A 92 -10.15 -12.92 -4.09
C TYR A 92 -8.98 -11.96 -4.23
N PHE A 93 -8.72 -11.16 -3.20
CA PHE A 93 -7.54 -10.30 -3.12
C PHE A 93 -7.23 -9.99 -1.66
N ASP A 94 -6.01 -10.27 -1.26
CA ASP A 94 -5.41 -9.72 -0.07
C ASP A 94 -3.93 -9.38 -0.29
N SER A 95 -3.44 -8.38 0.44
CA SER A 95 -2.00 -8.17 0.57
C SER A 95 -1.65 -7.77 2.00
N HIS A 96 -0.46 -8.19 2.43
CA HIS A 96 0.05 -7.97 3.78
C HIS A 96 1.46 -7.42 3.70
N TRP A 97 1.69 -6.36 4.46
CA TRP A 97 2.99 -5.74 4.65
C TRP A 97 3.35 -5.80 6.11
N THR A 98 4.54 -6.27 6.45
CA THR A 98 5.09 -6.23 7.81
C THR A 98 6.44 -5.55 7.82
N PHE A 99 6.69 -4.76 8.87
CA PHE A 99 7.85 -3.90 9.02
C PHE A 99 8.57 -4.23 10.33
N GLU A 100 9.42 -5.24 10.31
CA GLU A 100 10.14 -5.72 11.50
C GLU A 100 11.44 -4.91 11.67
N PRO A 101 11.65 -4.22 12.82
CA PRO A 101 12.88 -3.49 13.06
C PRO A 101 14.09 -4.44 13.14
N VAL A 102 15.18 -4.03 12.50
CA VAL A 102 16.47 -4.74 12.57
C VAL A 102 17.47 -3.86 13.29
N SER A 103 17.99 -4.35 14.43
CA SER A 103 18.99 -3.66 15.21
C SER A 103 20.33 -3.53 14.46
N PRO A 104 21.16 -2.53 14.77
CA PRO A 104 22.51 -2.43 14.24
C PRO A 104 23.32 -3.71 14.48
N SER A 105 24.02 -4.15 13.44
CA SER A 105 24.87 -5.36 13.43
C SER A 105 26.08 -5.17 12.54
N ALA A 106 26.99 -6.13 12.48
CA ALA A 106 28.14 -6.10 11.58
C ALA A 106 27.73 -6.02 10.10
N GLU A 107 26.61 -6.71 9.74
CA GLU A 107 26.08 -6.69 8.36
C GLU A 107 25.27 -5.41 8.07
N HIS A 108 24.61 -4.87 9.09
CA HIS A 108 23.73 -3.69 9.00
C HIS A 108 24.11 -2.66 10.06
N PRO A 109 25.23 -1.91 9.91
CA PRO A 109 25.77 -1.05 10.98
C PRO A 109 24.82 0.04 11.49
N ARG A 110 23.84 0.44 10.68
CA ARG A 110 22.83 1.45 11.05
C ARG A 110 21.46 0.83 11.44
N GLY A 111 21.35 -0.51 11.38
CA GLY A 111 20.04 -1.16 11.48
C GLY A 111 19.16 -0.85 10.27
N GLY A 112 17.87 -1.06 10.43
CA GLY A 112 16.88 -0.83 9.37
C GLY A 112 15.60 -1.62 9.62
N THR A 113 14.97 -2.07 8.54
CA THR A 113 13.73 -2.82 8.59
C THR A 113 13.81 -4.07 7.71
N MET A 114 13.37 -5.19 8.25
CA MET A 114 13.04 -6.36 7.45
C MET A 114 11.60 -6.22 6.96
N LEU A 115 11.45 -5.85 5.69
CA LEU A 115 10.16 -5.74 5.03
C LEU A 115 9.72 -7.11 4.53
N THR A 116 8.52 -7.55 4.90
CA THR A 116 7.86 -8.70 4.27
C THR A 116 6.61 -8.22 3.55
N PHE A 117 6.53 -8.52 2.27
CA PHE A 117 5.37 -8.27 1.42
C PHE A 117 4.81 -9.59 0.92
N ARG A 118 3.52 -9.81 1.14
CA ARG A 118 2.77 -10.94 0.60
C ARG A 118 1.52 -10.44 -0.10
N ILE A 119 1.23 -10.99 -1.28
CA ILE A 119 -0.01 -10.71 -2.02
C ILE A 119 -0.60 -12.01 -2.56
N ARG A 120 -1.91 -12.13 -2.49
CA ARG A 120 -2.69 -13.23 -3.06
C ARG A 120 -3.86 -12.64 -3.81
N PHE A 121 -4.12 -13.14 -5.00
CA PHE A 121 -5.32 -12.74 -5.73
C PHE A 121 -5.81 -13.80 -6.70
N GLU A 122 -7.07 -13.67 -7.08
CA GLU A 122 -7.72 -14.40 -8.17
C GLU A 122 -8.69 -13.45 -8.86
N LEU A 123 -8.57 -13.33 -10.17
CA LEU A 123 -9.48 -12.52 -10.98
C LEU A 123 -10.76 -13.31 -11.31
N ARG A 124 -11.88 -12.60 -11.45
CA ARG A 124 -13.17 -13.20 -11.88
C ARG A 124 -13.09 -13.70 -13.32
N SER A 125 -12.40 -12.97 -14.21
CA SER A 125 -12.18 -13.35 -15.60
C SER A 125 -11.05 -14.38 -15.70
N LYS A 126 -11.35 -15.57 -16.21
CA LYS A 126 -10.35 -16.64 -16.46
C LYS A 126 -9.31 -16.20 -17.49
N LEU A 127 -9.71 -15.45 -18.51
CA LEU A 127 -8.80 -14.93 -19.54
C LEU A 127 -7.80 -13.94 -18.94
N LEU A 128 -8.27 -12.97 -18.15
CA LEU A 128 -7.40 -12.00 -17.44
C LEU A 128 -6.49 -12.70 -16.43
N ASN A 129 -7.00 -13.72 -15.75
CA ASN A 129 -6.21 -14.49 -14.78
C ASN A 129 -5.04 -15.21 -15.44
N SER A 130 -5.23 -15.75 -16.65
CA SER A 130 -4.16 -16.39 -17.43
C SER A 130 -3.13 -15.38 -17.93
N LEU A 131 -3.58 -14.23 -18.47
CA LEU A 131 -2.69 -13.19 -19.00
C LEU A 131 -1.86 -12.54 -17.89
N ILE A 132 -2.49 -12.20 -16.77
CA ILE A 132 -1.79 -11.54 -15.63
C ILE A 132 -0.91 -12.56 -14.90
N GLY A 133 -1.30 -13.84 -14.83
CA GLY A 133 -0.50 -14.87 -14.18
C GLY A 133 0.92 -15.01 -14.74
N MET A 134 1.12 -14.78 -16.03
CA MET A 134 2.44 -14.81 -16.68
C MET A 134 3.32 -13.60 -16.29
N LEU A 135 2.71 -12.44 -16.06
CA LEU A 135 3.42 -11.17 -15.77
C LEU A 135 3.47 -10.85 -14.27
N PHE A 136 2.76 -11.65 -13.46
CA PHE A 136 2.51 -11.30 -12.06
C PHE A 136 3.79 -11.23 -11.20
N ASN A 137 4.68 -12.19 -11.33
CA ASN A 137 5.91 -12.23 -10.53
C ASN A 137 6.81 -11.03 -10.83
N ASP A 138 6.87 -10.61 -12.10
CA ASP A 138 7.65 -9.44 -12.50
C ASP A 138 6.98 -8.15 -12.04
N ALA A 139 5.65 -8.07 -12.13
CA ALA A 139 4.89 -6.94 -11.63
C ALA A 139 5.05 -6.78 -10.11
N ALA A 140 5.00 -7.88 -9.35
CA ALA A 140 5.17 -7.86 -7.90
C ALA A 140 6.60 -7.49 -7.48
N ARG A 141 7.62 -8.01 -8.17
CA ARG A 141 9.02 -7.59 -7.97
C ARG A 141 9.23 -6.12 -8.28
N ASN A 142 8.69 -5.64 -9.39
CA ASN A 142 8.78 -4.25 -9.80
C ASN A 142 8.06 -3.32 -8.81
N MET A 143 6.99 -3.80 -8.18
CA MET A 143 6.30 -3.06 -7.11
C MET A 143 7.23 -2.81 -5.93
N VAL A 144 7.84 -3.84 -5.37
CA VAL A 144 8.77 -3.68 -4.24
C VAL A 144 9.95 -2.80 -4.62
N ALA A 145 10.50 -2.96 -5.84
CA ALA A 145 11.57 -2.11 -6.34
C ALA A 145 11.16 -0.64 -6.49
N ALA A 146 9.90 -0.36 -6.89
CA ALA A 146 9.38 0.99 -7.00
C ALA A 146 9.23 1.64 -5.61
N PHE A 147 8.74 0.92 -4.60
CA PHE A 147 8.70 1.39 -3.22
C PHE A 147 10.10 1.68 -2.67
N GLU A 148 11.08 0.80 -2.92
CA GLU A 148 12.47 1.04 -2.54
C GLU A 148 13.07 2.26 -3.25
N GLY A 149 12.80 2.42 -4.55
CA GLY A 149 13.21 3.59 -5.32
C GLY A 149 12.63 4.89 -4.75
N ARG A 150 11.34 4.86 -4.36
CA ARG A 150 10.66 5.99 -3.73
C ARG A 150 11.23 6.29 -2.34
N ALA A 151 11.52 5.27 -1.55
CA ALA A 151 12.18 5.43 -0.24
C ALA A 151 13.54 6.12 -0.38
N ARG A 152 14.35 5.75 -1.37
CA ARG A 152 15.64 6.42 -1.67
C ARG A 152 15.48 7.89 -2.04
N GLN A 153 14.40 8.26 -2.72
CA GLN A 153 14.11 9.65 -3.08
C GLN A 153 13.69 10.48 -1.87
N LEU A 154 12.83 9.91 -1.01
CA LEU A 154 12.27 10.62 0.14
C LEU A 154 13.22 10.65 1.34
N TYR A 155 13.87 9.51 1.63
CA TYR A 155 14.68 9.31 2.81
C TYR A 155 16.15 9.16 2.41
N ARG A 156 16.85 10.27 2.15
CA ARG A 156 18.30 10.23 1.91
C ARG A 156 18.96 9.67 3.17
N VAL A 157 19.72 8.57 3.00
CA VAL A 157 20.49 7.95 4.09
C VAL A 157 21.40 9.01 4.70
N GLY A 158 21.07 9.49 5.91
CA GLY A 158 21.84 10.53 6.61
C GLY A 158 21.16 11.88 6.83
N ARG A 159 19.96 12.12 6.30
CA ARG A 159 19.11 13.27 6.68
C ARG A 159 17.83 12.77 7.35
N SER A 160 17.77 12.93 8.66
CA SER A 160 16.53 12.85 9.42
C SER A 160 15.66 14.05 9.01
N ALA A 161 14.79 13.86 8.04
CA ALA A 161 13.67 14.75 7.82
C ALA A 161 12.49 14.13 8.53
N ALA A 162 12.11 14.70 9.68
CA ALA A 162 10.81 14.44 10.29
C ALA A 162 9.74 14.90 9.31
N MET A 163 9.25 13.98 8.49
CA MET A 163 8.04 14.20 7.72
C MET A 163 6.87 14.08 8.70
N ARG A 164 6.09 15.16 8.80
CA ARG A 164 4.87 15.16 9.61
C ARG A 164 3.99 14.03 9.12
N PRO A 165 3.49 13.13 9.99
CA PRO A 165 2.59 12.06 9.56
C PRO A 165 1.42 12.67 8.79
N PRO A 166 0.94 12.01 7.71
CA PRO A 166 -0.24 12.48 6.99
C PRO A 166 -1.41 12.59 7.97
N ASP A 167 -2.06 13.76 7.96
CA ASP A 167 -3.27 13.98 8.75
C ASP A 167 -4.40 13.17 8.09
N TYR A 168 -4.72 12.02 8.66
CA TYR A 168 -5.81 11.14 8.20
C TYR A 168 -7.20 11.70 8.55
N SER A 169 -7.30 12.97 8.99
CA SER A 169 -8.56 13.63 9.28
C SER A 169 -9.15 14.21 7.99
N VAL A 170 -9.85 13.40 7.20
CA VAL A 170 -10.71 13.90 6.14
C VAL A 170 -12.03 14.32 6.79
N PRO A 171 -12.45 15.61 6.73
CA PRO A 171 -13.76 16.00 7.26
C PRO A 171 -14.86 15.29 6.47
N CYS A 172 -15.72 14.59 7.19
CA CYS A 172 -16.95 14.02 6.66
C CYS A 172 -17.81 15.17 6.14
N GLN A 173 -17.88 15.34 4.81
CA GLN A 173 -18.84 16.28 4.20
C GLN A 173 -20.23 15.65 4.30
N SER A 174 -20.91 15.92 5.41
CA SER A 174 -22.35 15.73 5.58
C SER A 174 -23.08 16.80 4.77
N GLY A 175 -23.29 16.53 3.49
CA GLY A 175 -24.09 17.33 2.59
C GLY A 175 -25.39 16.64 2.25
N VAL A 176 -26.32 16.55 3.18
CA VAL A 176 -27.74 16.30 2.88
C VAL A 176 -28.49 17.58 3.21
N SER A 177 -28.62 18.44 2.22
CA SER A 177 -29.61 19.52 2.24
C SER A 177 -30.93 18.93 1.78
N ALA A 178 -31.79 18.64 2.75
CA ALA A 178 -33.19 18.41 2.50
C ALA A 178 -33.86 19.77 2.20
N SER A 179 -34.17 20.05 0.95
CA SER A 179 -35.07 21.14 0.58
C SER A 179 -36.49 20.61 0.58
N LYS A 180 -37.26 21.01 1.60
CA LYS A 180 -38.72 21.03 1.55
C LYS A 180 -39.16 22.25 0.78
N ARG A 181 -39.91 22.06 -0.32
CA ARG A 181 -41.19 22.73 -0.64
C ARG A 181 -41.73 22.12 -1.92
#